data_15c33f507efcd5b06f93ba8f778c6fcb
#
_entry.id   15c33f507efcd5b06f93ba8f778c6fcb
#
_cell.length_a   1.000
_cell.length_b   1.000
_cell.length_c   1.000
_cell.angle_alpha   90.00
_cell.angle_beta   90.00
_cell.angle_gamma   90.00
#
_symmetry.space_group_name_H-M   'P 1'
#
loop_
_entity.id
_entity.type
_entity.pdbx_description
1 polymer ?
#
loop_
_entity_poly.entity_id
_entity_poly.type
_entity_poly.pdbx_seq_one_letter_code
_entity_poly.pdbx_strand_id
1 'polypeptide(L)'
;MPRIYLSPSLQEYNPFINGGSEEEVMNLIADAMEPYLAASGIEVVRNSPEMSLGEAIADSNASNVDFHLAIHSNASPPSIAGTRQGPVVYYYSTSQLGREMAEDIADEMREIYPDPSKVQVLPTTTLRELRRTNAPSALVEVAYHDNYQDANWIKENIQPIARALSEAAANYFGVPFVEPTA
;
A
#
# COMPACT_ATOMS: atom_id res chain seq x y z
N MET A 1 -18.30 -12.18 2.16
CA MET A 1 -17.52 -11.40 1.20
C MET A 1 -16.46 -10.67 2.00
N PRO A 2 -15.18 -10.86 1.73
CA PRO A 2 -14.14 -10.18 2.47
C PRO A 2 -14.21 -8.66 2.24
N ARG A 3 -13.77 -7.91 3.25
CA ARG A 3 -13.80 -6.44 3.24
C ARG A 3 -12.42 -5.90 3.58
N ILE A 4 -11.88 -5.04 2.74
CA ILE A 4 -10.58 -4.38 2.92
C ILE A 4 -10.75 -2.87 3.14
N TYR A 5 -9.93 -2.31 4.05
CA TYR A 5 -9.78 -0.87 4.16
C TYR A 5 -8.55 -0.44 3.39
N LEU A 6 -8.71 0.42 2.40
CA LEU A 6 -7.60 1.08 1.70
C LEU A 6 -7.31 2.42 2.36
N SER A 7 -6.08 2.58 2.81
CA SER A 7 -5.59 3.80 3.45
C SER A 7 -4.42 4.39 2.64
N PRO A 8 -4.70 5.01 1.47
CA PRO A 8 -3.68 5.78 0.77
C PRO A 8 -3.19 6.94 1.63
N SER A 9 -1.92 7.31 1.47
CA SER A 9 -1.25 8.34 2.24
C SER A 9 -2.04 9.65 2.30
N LEU A 10 -2.06 10.28 3.47
CA LEU A 10 -2.64 11.60 3.74
C LEU A 10 -1.55 12.71 3.75
N GLN A 11 -0.34 12.40 3.27
CA GLN A 11 0.83 13.26 3.38
C GLN A 11 0.98 14.14 2.12
N GLU A 12 0.13 15.14 1.97
CA GLU A 12 0.18 16.14 0.89
C GLU A 12 1.48 16.97 0.89
N TYR A 13 2.16 17.04 2.04
CA TYR A 13 3.40 17.78 2.24
C TYR A 13 4.67 17.02 1.85
N ASN A 14 4.56 15.76 1.43
CA ASN A 14 5.68 14.96 0.91
C ASN A 14 5.74 15.05 -0.60
N PRO A 15 6.65 15.85 -1.20
CA PRO A 15 6.71 16.00 -2.63
C PRO A 15 7.45 14.83 -3.30
N PHE A 16 6.95 14.39 -4.44
CA PHE A 16 7.73 13.58 -5.38
C PHE A 16 8.82 14.42 -6.03
N ILE A 17 10.02 13.88 -6.19
CA ILE A 17 11.15 14.58 -6.83
C ILE A 17 10.83 15.01 -8.27
N ASN A 18 9.90 14.34 -8.93
CA ASN A 18 9.42 14.61 -10.29
C ASN A 18 8.04 15.29 -10.33
N GLY A 19 7.62 15.93 -9.23
CA GLY A 19 6.37 16.70 -9.09
C GLY A 19 5.21 15.91 -8.49
N GLY A 20 4.21 16.61 -7.99
CA GLY A 20 3.08 16.04 -7.26
C GLY A 20 3.43 15.65 -5.82
N SER A 21 2.46 15.14 -5.08
CA SER A 21 2.61 14.74 -3.68
C SER A 21 2.42 13.23 -3.48
N GLU A 22 2.86 12.72 -2.35
CA GLU A 22 2.63 11.33 -1.93
C GLU A 22 1.12 11.02 -1.87
N GLU A 23 0.33 11.89 -1.24
CA GLU A 23 -1.13 11.76 -1.19
C GLU A 23 -1.73 11.59 -2.58
N GLU A 24 -1.41 12.50 -3.50
CA GLU A 24 -1.93 12.51 -4.88
C GLU A 24 -1.65 11.18 -5.60
N VAL A 25 -0.39 10.72 -5.57
CA VAL A 25 0.03 9.53 -6.32
C VAL A 25 -0.51 8.25 -5.66
N MET A 26 -0.53 8.16 -4.32
CA MET A 26 -1.07 6.98 -3.63
C MET A 26 -2.59 6.87 -3.79
N ASN A 27 -3.30 7.99 -3.91
CA ASN A 27 -4.72 7.99 -4.25
C ASN A 27 -4.98 7.45 -5.67
N LEU A 28 -4.13 7.77 -6.66
CA LEU A 28 -4.24 7.18 -8.01
C LEU A 28 -4.08 5.64 -7.98
N ILE A 29 -3.18 5.12 -7.14
CA ILE A 29 -3.03 3.66 -6.98
C ILE A 29 -4.29 3.07 -6.35
N ALA A 30 -4.81 3.67 -5.28
CA ALA A 30 -6.02 3.19 -4.62
C ALA A 30 -7.25 3.24 -5.55
N ASP A 31 -7.41 4.32 -6.34
CA ASP A 31 -8.44 4.42 -7.37
C ASP A 31 -8.36 3.28 -8.38
N ALA A 32 -7.14 2.95 -8.81
CA ALA A 32 -6.91 1.88 -9.76
C ALA A 32 -7.10 0.48 -9.16
N MET A 33 -6.98 0.30 -7.83
CA MET A 33 -7.23 -0.98 -7.13
C MET A 33 -8.72 -1.31 -7.04
N GLU A 34 -9.59 -0.32 -6.84
CA GLU A 34 -11.01 -0.55 -6.58
C GLU A 34 -11.71 -1.46 -7.60
N PRO A 35 -11.55 -1.27 -8.93
CA PRO A 35 -12.19 -2.15 -9.90
C PRO A 35 -11.68 -3.60 -9.86
N TYR A 36 -10.38 -3.85 -9.58
CA TYR A 36 -9.84 -5.20 -9.43
C TYR A 36 -10.40 -5.89 -8.18
N LEU A 37 -10.44 -5.18 -7.05
CA LEU A 37 -10.97 -5.71 -5.81
C LEU A 37 -12.46 -6.03 -5.93
N ALA A 38 -13.24 -5.12 -6.52
CA ALA A 38 -14.66 -5.34 -6.76
C ALA A 38 -14.92 -6.54 -7.69
N ALA A 39 -14.17 -6.67 -8.80
CA ALA A 39 -14.26 -7.81 -9.70
C ALA A 39 -13.92 -9.14 -9.02
N SER A 40 -12.98 -9.12 -8.07
CA SER A 40 -12.57 -10.27 -7.26
C SER A 40 -13.52 -10.56 -6.07
N GLY A 41 -14.63 -9.81 -5.92
CA GLY A 41 -15.60 -10.01 -4.85
C GLY A 41 -15.12 -9.53 -3.48
N ILE A 42 -14.22 -8.55 -3.43
CA ILE A 42 -13.71 -7.91 -2.21
C ILE A 42 -14.38 -6.54 -2.07
N GLU A 43 -15.05 -6.31 -0.94
CA GLU A 43 -15.66 -5.01 -0.62
C GLU A 43 -14.59 -4.03 -0.15
N VAL A 44 -14.61 -2.80 -0.68
CA VAL A 44 -13.66 -1.75 -0.34
C VAL A 44 -14.30 -0.69 0.56
N VAL A 45 -13.63 -0.35 1.64
CA VAL A 45 -13.80 0.87 2.42
C VAL A 45 -12.51 1.67 2.30
N ARG A 46 -12.60 3.00 2.31
CA ARG A 46 -11.43 3.84 2.05
C ARG A 46 -11.46 5.13 2.85
N ASN A 47 -10.29 5.63 3.26
CA ASN A 47 -10.16 6.96 3.85
C ASN A 47 -10.48 8.06 2.83
N SER A 48 -10.86 9.23 3.33
CA SER A 48 -10.96 10.48 2.56
C SER A 48 -9.68 11.31 2.74
N PRO A 49 -9.22 12.02 1.70
CA PRO A 49 -8.05 12.92 1.79
C PRO A 49 -8.15 14.00 2.87
N GLU A 50 -9.37 14.38 3.29
CA GLU A 50 -9.60 15.37 4.34
C GLU A 50 -9.43 14.83 5.75
N MET A 51 -9.32 13.52 5.92
CA MET A 51 -9.12 12.88 7.22
C MET A 51 -7.69 13.12 7.74
N SER A 52 -7.56 13.24 9.04
CA SER A 52 -6.29 13.02 9.72
C SER A 52 -5.99 11.51 9.81
N LEU A 53 -4.74 11.14 10.05
CA LEU A 53 -4.38 9.73 10.29
C LEU A 53 -5.19 9.10 11.44
N GLY A 54 -5.46 9.88 12.51
CA GLY A 54 -6.28 9.41 13.62
C GLY A 54 -7.71 9.10 13.22
N GLU A 55 -8.31 9.92 12.36
CA GLU A 55 -9.66 9.72 11.83
C GLU A 55 -9.72 8.52 10.89
N ALA A 56 -8.73 8.35 9.99
CA ALA A 56 -8.65 7.18 9.11
C ALA A 56 -8.54 5.86 9.90
N ILE A 57 -7.72 5.83 10.96
CA ILE A 57 -7.62 4.67 11.85
C ILE A 57 -8.97 4.40 12.57
N ALA A 58 -9.63 5.45 13.07
CA ALA A 58 -10.92 5.31 13.74
C ALA A 58 -12.02 4.83 12.79
N ASP A 59 -12.03 5.34 11.56
CA ASP A 59 -12.96 4.93 10.51
C ASP A 59 -12.74 3.47 10.11
N SER A 60 -11.50 3.05 9.90
CA SER A 60 -11.14 1.64 9.67
C SER A 60 -11.63 0.74 10.80
N ASN A 61 -11.40 1.13 12.05
CA ASN A 61 -11.82 0.35 13.23
C ASN A 61 -13.35 0.26 13.38
N ALA A 62 -14.06 1.27 12.92
CA ALA A 62 -15.54 1.31 12.95
C ALA A 62 -16.18 0.52 11.79
N SER A 63 -15.43 0.29 10.72
CA SER A 63 -15.95 -0.31 9.47
C SER A 63 -15.97 -1.83 9.47
N ASN A 64 -15.49 -2.50 10.52
CA ASN A 64 -15.45 -3.97 10.64
C ASN A 64 -14.83 -4.64 9.40
N VAL A 65 -13.67 -4.16 8.99
CA VAL A 65 -12.92 -4.71 7.86
C VAL A 65 -12.12 -5.94 8.28
N ASP A 66 -11.86 -6.84 7.32
CA ASP A 66 -11.06 -8.05 7.54
C ASP A 66 -9.56 -7.78 7.43
N PHE A 67 -9.19 -6.71 6.73
CA PHE A 67 -7.80 -6.25 6.60
C PHE A 67 -7.72 -4.73 6.39
N HIS A 68 -6.64 -4.12 6.90
CA HIS A 68 -6.31 -2.70 6.67
C HIS A 68 -4.99 -2.61 5.90
N LEU A 69 -5.03 -2.07 4.69
CA LEU A 69 -3.87 -1.85 3.83
C LEU A 69 -3.56 -0.35 3.71
N ALA A 70 -2.44 0.05 4.29
CA ALA A 70 -1.89 1.40 4.11
C ALA A 70 -0.97 1.44 2.89
N ILE A 71 -1.13 2.47 2.05
CA ILE A 71 -0.41 2.62 0.78
C ILE A 71 0.36 3.93 0.81
N HIS A 72 1.69 3.82 0.82
CA HIS A 72 2.63 4.93 0.96
C HIS A 72 3.73 4.87 -0.10
N SER A 73 4.48 5.95 -0.24
CA SER A 73 5.78 5.98 -0.89
C SER A 73 6.84 6.50 0.08
N ASN A 74 8.02 5.92 0.02
CA ASN A 74 9.10 6.12 0.98
C ASN A 74 9.98 7.31 0.62
N ALA A 75 10.78 7.77 1.60
CA ALA A 75 11.88 8.70 1.40
C ALA A 75 13.13 8.23 2.14
N SER A 76 14.28 8.47 1.54
CA SER A 76 15.57 8.27 2.20
C SER A 76 15.73 9.27 3.36
N PRO A 77 16.49 8.93 4.43
CA PRO A 77 16.88 9.92 5.43
C PRO A 77 17.55 11.14 4.79
N PRO A 78 17.35 12.36 5.32
CA PRO A 78 17.85 13.59 4.70
C PRO A 78 19.36 13.60 4.40
N SER A 79 20.15 12.92 5.25
CA SER A 79 21.62 12.82 5.04
C SER A 79 22.05 11.99 3.84
N ILE A 80 21.15 11.16 3.29
CA ILE A 80 21.35 10.28 2.14
C ILE A 80 20.16 10.38 1.17
N ALA A 81 19.55 11.55 1.06
CA ALA A 81 18.38 11.78 0.21
C ALA A 81 18.59 11.25 -1.22
N GLY A 82 17.56 10.59 -1.77
CA GLY A 82 17.56 10.05 -3.12
C GLY A 82 18.42 8.82 -3.36
N THR A 83 19.05 8.23 -2.32
CA THR A 83 19.99 7.10 -2.52
C THR A 83 19.34 5.73 -2.38
N ARG A 84 18.19 5.62 -1.71
CA ARG A 84 17.50 4.35 -1.51
C ARG A 84 16.50 4.08 -2.62
N GLN A 85 16.23 2.80 -2.83
CA GLN A 85 15.31 2.31 -3.87
C GLN A 85 14.60 1.03 -3.42
N GLY A 86 13.46 0.77 -4.04
CA GLY A 86 12.72 -0.48 -3.96
C GLY A 86 11.56 -0.47 -2.98
N PRO A 87 10.57 -1.34 -3.22
CA PRO A 87 9.43 -1.54 -2.34
C PRO A 87 9.82 -2.08 -0.97
N VAL A 88 9.13 -1.59 0.07
CA VAL A 88 9.26 -2.11 1.44
C VAL A 88 7.86 -2.34 2.00
N VAL A 89 7.57 -3.54 2.46
CA VAL A 89 6.28 -3.84 3.08
C VAL A 89 6.47 -4.08 4.57
N TYR A 90 5.78 -3.28 5.38
CA TYR A 90 5.82 -3.36 6.83
C TYR A 90 4.60 -4.08 7.38
N TYR A 91 4.83 -4.86 8.44
CA TYR A 91 3.78 -5.45 9.27
C TYR A 91 4.08 -5.26 10.75
N TYR A 92 3.05 -5.29 11.59
CA TYR A 92 3.28 -5.21 13.05
C TYR A 92 3.96 -6.50 13.53
N SER A 93 5.05 -6.39 14.25
CA SER A 93 6.01 -7.48 14.54
C SER A 93 5.41 -8.75 15.15
N THR A 94 4.27 -8.65 15.83
CA THR A 94 3.56 -9.77 16.44
C THR A 94 2.34 -10.25 15.63
N SER A 95 2.02 -9.59 14.49
CA SER A 95 0.88 -9.94 13.66
C SER A 95 1.26 -10.96 12.60
N GLN A 96 0.86 -12.22 12.78
CA GLN A 96 1.06 -13.25 11.77
C GLN A 96 0.27 -12.97 10.49
N LEU A 97 -1.01 -12.59 10.63
CA LEU A 97 -1.87 -12.27 9.47
C LEU A 97 -1.38 -11.01 8.71
N GLY A 98 -0.86 -10.02 9.44
CA GLY A 98 -0.21 -8.86 8.79
C GLY A 98 1.05 -9.25 8.02
N ARG A 99 1.84 -10.19 8.56
CA ARG A 99 3.00 -10.73 7.88
C ARG A 99 2.64 -11.52 6.61
N GLU A 100 1.62 -12.37 6.67
CA GLU A 100 1.15 -13.15 5.51
C GLU A 100 0.78 -12.21 4.34
N MET A 101 -0.04 -11.19 4.58
CA MET A 101 -0.37 -10.20 3.53
C MET A 101 0.88 -9.43 3.06
N ALA A 102 1.79 -9.07 3.97
CA ALA A 102 3.01 -8.37 3.57
C ALA A 102 3.92 -9.22 2.67
N GLU A 103 3.96 -10.53 2.89
CA GLU A 103 4.67 -11.48 2.03
C GLU A 103 3.99 -11.62 0.68
N ASP A 104 2.65 -11.76 0.62
CA ASP A 104 1.87 -11.80 -0.63
C ASP A 104 2.09 -10.52 -1.45
N ILE A 105 2.04 -9.34 -0.82
CA ILE A 105 2.33 -8.06 -1.49
C ILE A 105 3.75 -8.03 -2.05
N ALA A 106 4.73 -8.46 -1.26
CA ALA A 106 6.13 -8.45 -1.68
C ALA A 106 6.37 -9.40 -2.86
N ASP A 107 5.71 -10.55 -2.89
CA ASP A 107 5.83 -11.50 -4.00
C ASP A 107 5.30 -10.90 -5.29
N GLU A 108 4.10 -10.31 -5.28
CA GLU A 108 3.54 -9.64 -6.46
C GLU A 108 4.38 -8.40 -6.89
N MET A 109 4.92 -7.63 -5.93
CA MET A 109 5.79 -6.50 -6.25
C MET A 109 7.13 -6.94 -6.87
N ARG A 110 7.67 -8.12 -6.52
CA ARG A 110 8.87 -8.68 -7.15
C ARG A 110 8.68 -9.00 -8.62
N GLU A 111 7.47 -9.35 -9.03
CA GLU A 111 7.17 -9.64 -10.44
C GLU A 111 7.19 -8.38 -11.33
N ILE A 112 6.95 -7.19 -10.76
CA ILE A 112 6.83 -5.96 -11.54
C ILE A 112 7.95 -4.94 -11.28
N TYR A 113 8.64 -5.00 -10.13
CA TYR A 113 9.71 -4.05 -9.83
C TYR A 113 11.02 -4.42 -10.58
N PRO A 114 11.76 -3.44 -11.18
CA PRO A 114 12.90 -3.73 -12.05
C PRO A 114 14.04 -4.55 -11.41
N ASP A 115 14.22 -4.43 -10.09
CA ASP A 115 15.21 -5.21 -9.34
C ASP A 115 14.51 -5.92 -8.16
N PRO A 116 14.01 -7.16 -8.35
CA PRO A 116 13.30 -7.91 -7.32
C PRO A 116 14.08 -8.07 -6.00
N SER A 117 15.40 -8.03 -6.04
CA SER A 117 16.24 -8.16 -4.85
C SER A 117 16.12 -6.97 -3.87
N LYS A 118 15.57 -5.85 -4.32
CA LYS A 118 15.32 -4.65 -3.51
C LYS A 118 13.98 -4.66 -2.80
N VAL A 119 13.11 -5.61 -3.10
CA VAL A 119 11.80 -5.74 -2.43
C VAL A 119 12.00 -6.38 -1.05
N GLN A 120 11.56 -5.70 0.00
CA GLN A 120 11.77 -6.11 1.38
C GLN A 120 10.46 -6.26 2.15
N VAL A 121 10.43 -7.22 3.09
CA VAL A 121 9.36 -7.36 4.10
C VAL A 121 10.00 -7.16 5.48
N LEU A 122 9.51 -6.20 6.25
CA LEU A 122 10.13 -5.81 7.53
C LEU A 122 9.09 -5.73 8.67
N PRO A 123 9.40 -6.30 9.85
CA PRO A 123 8.59 -6.08 11.04
C PRO A 123 8.81 -4.67 11.60
N THR A 124 7.75 -4.11 12.21
CA THR A 124 7.83 -2.84 12.92
C THR A 124 6.96 -2.84 14.17
N THR A 125 7.31 -1.99 15.14
CA THR A 125 6.51 -1.73 16.34
C THR A 125 6.13 -0.25 16.47
N THR A 126 6.57 0.61 15.54
CA THR A 126 6.48 2.07 15.66
C THR A 126 5.43 2.71 14.76
N LEU A 127 5.12 2.11 13.62
CA LEU A 127 4.13 2.66 12.69
C LEU A 127 2.73 2.67 13.33
N ARG A 128 2.22 3.89 13.54
CA ARG A 128 0.97 4.12 14.29
C ARG A 128 -0.22 3.43 13.64
N GLU A 129 -0.29 3.44 12.32
CA GLU A 129 -1.37 2.84 11.55
C GLU A 129 -1.46 1.32 11.78
N LEU A 130 -0.32 0.62 11.76
CA LEU A 130 -0.26 -0.82 12.04
C LEU A 130 -0.51 -1.17 13.52
N ARG A 131 -0.16 -0.27 14.42
CA ARG A 131 -0.28 -0.49 15.87
C ARG A 131 -1.68 -0.22 16.41
N ARG A 132 -2.48 0.60 15.73
CA ARG A 132 -3.75 1.14 16.25
C ARG A 132 -4.98 0.64 15.51
N THR A 133 -4.81 -0.07 14.40
CA THR A 133 -5.91 -0.74 13.72
C THR A 133 -6.28 -2.03 14.43
N ASN A 134 -7.58 -2.33 14.50
CA ASN A 134 -8.11 -3.56 15.10
C ASN A 134 -7.95 -4.76 14.16
N ALA A 135 -8.18 -4.55 12.86
CA ALA A 135 -7.96 -5.56 11.84
C ALA A 135 -6.45 -5.85 11.67
N PRO A 136 -6.08 -7.05 11.21
CA PRO A 136 -4.74 -7.28 10.67
C PRO A 136 -4.37 -6.21 9.65
N SER A 137 -3.12 -5.79 9.63
CA SER A 137 -2.71 -4.66 8.78
C SER A 137 -1.30 -4.82 8.22
N ALA A 138 -1.09 -4.25 7.04
CA ALA A 138 0.21 -4.04 6.43
C ALA A 138 0.31 -2.62 5.86
N LEU A 139 1.53 -2.12 5.73
CA LEU A 139 1.82 -0.85 5.08
C LEU A 139 2.83 -1.09 3.99
N VAL A 140 2.45 -0.82 2.74
CA VAL A 140 3.34 -0.89 1.60
C VAL A 140 3.91 0.49 1.28
N GLU A 141 5.23 0.59 1.30
CA GLU A 141 6.00 1.65 0.67
C GLU A 141 6.31 1.20 -0.76
N VAL A 142 5.56 1.70 -1.73
CA VAL A 142 5.61 1.17 -3.11
C VAL A 142 6.96 1.36 -3.78
N ALA A 143 7.68 2.41 -3.47
CA ALA A 143 9.10 2.69 -3.75
C ALA A 143 9.45 4.06 -3.16
N TYR A 144 10.61 4.65 -3.51
CA TYR A 144 11.11 5.91 -2.95
C TYR A 144 10.76 7.12 -3.81
N HIS A 145 9.89 8.03 -3.31
CA HIS A 145 9.48 9.24 -4.05
C HIS A 145 10.57 10.31 -4.15
N ASP A 146 11.61 10.24 -3.30
CA ASP A 146 12.79 11.12 -3.33
C ASP A 146 13.91 10.61 -4.25
N ASN A 147 13.79 9.38 -4.77
CA ASN A 147 14.68 8.82 -5.79
C ASN A 147 14.06 8.99 -7.18
N TYR A 148 14.80 9.58 -8.11
CA TYR A 148 14.26 9.93 -9.43
C TYR A 148 13.80 8.70 -10.25
N GLN A 149 14.55 7.59 -10.17
CA GLN A 149 14.18 6.35 -10.88
C GLN A 149 12.92 5.73 -10.31
N ASP A 150 12.83 5.63 -8.98
CA ASP A 150 11.66 5.09 -8.28
C ASP A 150 10.43 5.97 -8.47
N ALA A 151 10.58 7.30 -8.36
CA ALA A 151 9.48 8.24 -8.57
C ALA A 151 8.88 8.15 -9.99
N ASN A 152 9.74 7.99 -11.00
CA ASN A 152 9.29 7.75 -12.37
C ASN A 152 8.63 6.39 -12.51
N TRP A 153 9.25 5.33 -11.96
CA TRP A 153 8.70 3.99 -12.02
C TRP A 153 7.29 3.92 -11.38
N ILE A 154 7.09 4.54 -10.22
CA ILE A 154 5.76 4.58 -9.58
C ILE A 154 4.73 5.19 -10.53
N LYS A 155 5.02 6.39 -11.08
CA LYS A 155 4.07 7.12 -11.94
C LYS A 155 3.78 6.42 -13.26
N GLU A 156 4.75 5.73 -13.82
CA GLU A 156 4.60 4.97 -15.07
C GLU A 156 3.91 3.62 -14.85
N ASN A 157 3.80 3.15 -13.59
CA ASN A 157 3.30 1.83 -13.26
C ASN A 157 2.11 1.85 -12.28
N ILE A 158 1.29 2.90 -12.25
CA ILE A 158 0.10 2.97 -11.39
C ILE A 158 -0.80 1.73 -11.55
N GLN A 159 -1.15 1.36 -12.78
CA GLN A 159 -1.99 0.21 -13.07
C GLN A 159 -1.32 -1.14 -12.72
N PRO A 160 -0.06 -1.41 -13.10
CA PRO A 160 0.65 -2.62 -12.65
C PRO A 160 0.76 -2.74 -11.13
N ILE A 161 1.04 -1.63 -10.41
CA ILE A 161 1.12 -1.62 -8.95
C ILE A 161 -0.26 -1.92 -8.34
N ALA A 162 -1.30 -1.25 -8.80
CA ALA A 162 -2.67 -1.48 -8.34
C ALA A 162 -3.13 -2.92 -8.57
N ARG A 163 -2.82 -3.48 -9.74
CA ARG A 163 -3.09 -4.88 -10.06
C ARG A 163 -2.38 -5.83 -9.09
N ALA A 164 -1.08 -5.63 -8.89
CA ALA A 164 -0.26 -6.45 -7.99
C ALA A 164 -0.78 -6.42 -6.54
N LEU A 165 -1.08 -5.24 -6.00
CA LEU A 165 -1.64 -5.11 -4.65
C LEU A 165 -3.03 -5.75 -4.53
N SER A 166 -3.83 -5.70 -5.58
CA SER A 166 -5.17 -6.31 -5.60
C SER A 166 -5.10 -7.84 -5.73
N GLU A 167 -4.15 -8.36 -6.51
CA GLU A 167 -3.88 -9.80 -6.62
C GLU A 167 -3.37 -10.36 -5.28
N ALA A 168 -2.46 -9.67 -4.61
CA ALA A 168 -2.02 -10.03 -3.26
C ALA A 168 -3.20 -10.07 -2.27
N ALA A 169 -4.11 -9.10 -2.33
CA ALA A 169 -5.31 -9.11 -1.48
C ALA A 169 -6.23 -10.31 -1.79
N ALA A 170 -6.41 -10.64 -3.06
CA ALA A 170 -7.21 -11.81 -3.47
C ALA A 170 -6.57 -13.13 -2.97
N ASN A 171 -5.26 -13.26 -3.10
CA ASN A 171 -4.48 -14.41 -2.59
C ASN A 171 -4.64 -14.54 -1.08
N TYR A 172 -4.43 -13.44 -0.33
CA TYR A 172 -4.59 -13.40 1.12
C TYR A 172 -5.99 -13.83 1.58
N PHE A 173 -7.04 -13.35 0.92
CA PHE A 173 -8.42 -13.70 1.26
C PHE A 173 -8.86 -15.07 0.72
N GLY A 174 -8.04 -15.73 -0.08
CA GLY A 174 -8.35 -17.03 -0.69
C GLY A 174 -9.50 -16.95 -1.70
N VAL A 175 -9.66 -15.82 -2.39
CA VAL A 175 -10.64 -15.62 -3.45
C VAL A 175 -9.95 -15.57 -4.82
N PRO A 176 -10.62 -15.96 -5.92
CA PRO A 176 -10.04 -15.83 -7.25
C PRO A 176 -9.77 -14.37 -7.59
N PHE A 177 -8.56 -14.07 -8.06
CA PHE A 177 -8.28 -12.77 -8.67
C PHE A 177 -8.98 -12.67 -10.03
N VAL A 178 -9.69 -11.59 -10.26
CA VAL A 178 -10.46 -11.34 -11.48
C VAL A 178 -10.12 -9.97 -12.05
N GLU A 179 -9.71 -9.95 -13.33
CA GLU A 179 -9.51 -8.70 -14.06
C GLU A 179 -10.87 -7.99 -14.25
N PRO A 180 -10.95 -6.67 -14.02
CA PRO A 180 -12.19 -5.95 -14.30
C PRO A 180 -12.51 -5.97 -15.79
N THR A 181 -13.77 -6.17 -16.13
CA THR A 181 -14.22 -6.02 -17.52
C THR A 181 -14.18 -4.56 -17.93
N ALA A 182 -13.63 -4.28 -19.11
CA ALA A 182 -13.58 -2.94 -19.69
C ALA A 182 -14.98 -2.34 -19.91
#